data_2ac1052a3cab315ed2a58c5d09208811
#
_entry.id   2ac1052a3cab315ed2a58c5d09208811
#
_cell.length_a   1.000
_cell.length_b   1.000
_cell.length_c   1.000
_cell.angle_alpha   90.00
_cell.angle_beta   90.00
_cell.angle_gamma   90.00
#
_symmetry.space_group_name_H-M   'P 1'
#
loop_
_entity.id
_entity.type
_entity.pdbx_description
1 polymer ?
#
loop_
_entity_poly.entity_id
_entity_poly.type
_entity_poly.pdbx_seq_one_letter_code
_entity_poly.pdbx_strand_id
1 'polypeptide(L)'
;MENLKSDPITNFNYFRPSLAVDGVVFSMIENELNVLLIKRSAIDRSGVKRPYFGYWALPGGFVRSGETTSEALKRELLEESGLDLVKKKIRPYQLKVYSDPYRDSFNFDKTKLPGNHKQVISNAFVVLLPRSYNPIFGSDASDAQFFKVKDVLNKKIENKVLAFDHNDMLKDALMYLNEKLMYSTIALDFCDKYFTVSDIRYVYQSIWSLFDSEIFVELGNFQNKILKQKDENGNLLISSVPADKQQPRKQSGKGAPAKLFYKSSKAVNFSHTMLPPKKR
;
A
#
# COMPACT_ATOMS: atom_id res chain seq x y z
N MET A 1 39.84 2.34 -14.37
CA MET A 1 39.85 1.45 -13.19
C MET A 1 39.90 2.35 -11.95
N GLU A 2 38.73 2.74 -11.44
CA GLU A 2 38.67 3.47 -10.17
C GLU A 2 39.00 2.49 -9.03
N ASN A 3 40.01 2.83 -8.25
CA ASN A 3 40.41 2.09 -7.06
C ASN A 3 39.23 1.96 -6.10
N LEU A 4 38.67 0.78 -6.01
CA LEU A 4 37.81 0.37 -4.89
C LEU A 4 38.66 0.46 -3.64
N LYS A 5 38.57 1.55 -2.87
CA LYS A 5 39.15 1.66 -1.55
C LYS A 5 38.59 0.51 -0.72
N SER A 6 39.47 -0.41 -0.33
CA SER A 6 39.13 -1.49 0.60
C SER A 6 38.54 -0.87 1.87
N ASP A 7 37.41 -1.41 2.33
CA ASP A 7 36.84 -1.04 3.61
C ASP A 7 37.89 -1.36 4.71
N PRO A 8 38.30 -0.38 5.55
CA PRO A 8 39.35 -0.61 6.53
C PRO A 8 39.00 -1.63 7.62
N ILE A 9 37.75 -2.10 7.68
CA ILE A 9 37.25 -3.06 8.69
C ILE A 9 37.27 -4.51 8.19
N THR A 10 37.20 -4.74 6.87
CA THR A 10 37.16 -6.09 6.31
C THR A 10 37.96 -6.15 5.00
N ASN A 11 38.98 -6.99 4.92
CA ASN A 11 39.73 -7.29 3.68
C ASN A 11 38.87 -8.10 2.65
N PHE A 12 37.55 -8.03 2.70
CA PHE A 12 36.66 -8.74 1.82
C PHE A 12 36.05 -7.81 0.77
N ASN A 13 36.14 -8.17 -0.49
CA ASN A 13 35.47 -7.52 -1.61
C ASN A 13 33.99 -7.94 -1.63
N TYR A 14 33.16 -7.34 -0.76
CA TYR A 14 31.72 -7.55 -0.84
C TYR A 14 31.12 -6.73 -1.99
N PHE A 15 30.27 -7.36 -2.77
CA PHE A 15 29.41 -6.67 -3.72
C PHE A 15 28.45 -5.74 -2.94
N ARG A 16 28.38 -4.46 -3.37
CA ARG A 16 27.53 -3.45 -2.72
C ARG A 16 26.39 -3.06 -3.67
N PRO A 17 25.22 -3.70 -3.56
CA PRO A 17 24.04 -3.30 -4.33
C PRO A 17 23.55 -1.93 -3.90
N SER A 18 22.84 -1.22 -4.78
CA SER A 18 22.08 -0.05 -4.39
C SER A 18 20.82 -0.47 -3.64
N LEU A 19 20.53 0.19 -2.51
CA LEU A 19 19.33 -0.07 -1.75
C LEU A 19 18.24 0.95 -2.11
N ALA A 20 17.07 0.47 -2.47
CA ALA A 20 15.88 1.27 -2.76
C ALA A 20 14.72 0.90 -1.83
N VAL A 21 13.68 1.71 -1.86
CA VAL A 21 12.38 1.46 -1.24
C VAL A 21 11.28 1.70 -2.25
N ASP A 22 10.21 0.92 -2.19
CA ASP A 22 9.00 1.10 -2.97
C ASP A 22 7.77 1.03 -2.07
N GLY A 23 6.78 1.91 -2.27
CA GLY A 23 5.56 2.00 -1.49
C GLY A 23 4.33 1.57 -2.29
N VAL A 24 3.68 0.46 -1.90
CA VAL A 24 2.36 0.11 -2.41
C VAL A 24 1.32 0.82 -1.54
N VAL A 25 0.90 2.01 -1.99
CA VAL A 25 0.00 2.88 -1.23
C VAL A 25 -1.43 2.65 -1.67
N PHE A 26 -2.26 2.15 -0.77
CA PHE A 26 -3.67 1.88 -1.02
C PHE A 26 -4.59 2.88 -0.34
N SER A 27 -5.70 3.17 -1.00
CA SER A 27 -6.83 3.96 -0.45
C SER A 27 -8.17 3.40 -0.92
N MET A 28 -9.22 3.62 -0.12
CA MET A 28 -10.60 3.32 -0.50
C MET A 28 -11.26 4.56 -1.10
N ILE A 29 -11.39 4.62 -2.42
CA ILE A 29 -12.05 5.71 -3.15
C ILE A 29 -13.33 5.15 -3.78
N GLU A 30 -14.48 5.79 -3.56
CA GLU A 30 -15.79 5.34 -4.09
C GLU A 30 -16.12 3.87 -3.76
N ASN A 31 -15.71 3.41 -2.57
CA ASN A 31 -15.85 2.02 -2.10
C ASN A 31 -15.05 0.97 -2.89
N GLU A 32 -14.10 1.38 -3.72
CA GLU A 32 -13.19 0.51 -4.44
C GLU A 32 -11.75 0.71 -3.96
N LEU A 33 -10.95 -0.37 -4.00
CA LEU A 33 -9.53 -0.30 -3.67
C LEU A 33 -8.76 0.37 -4.80
N ASN A 34 -8.03 1.41 -4.44
CA ASN A 34 -7.17 2.15 -5.36
C ASN A 34 -5.71 2.08 -4.91
N VAL A 35 -4.79 2.15 -5.86
CA VAL A 35 -3.35 2.22 -5.64
C VAL A 35 -2.80 3.54 -6.18
N LEU A 36 -1.91 4.18 -5.43
CA LEU A 36 -1.20 5.37 -5.86
C LEU A 36 -0.08 4.97 -6.80
N LEU A 37 -0.03 5.59 -7.97
CA LEU A 37 1.04 5.44 -8.93
C LEU A 37 1.61 6.82 -9.31
N ILE A 38 2.88 6.83 -9.68
CA ILE A 38 3.58 7.99 -10.23
C ILE A 38 3.97 7.73 -11.68
N LYS A 39 3.95 8.77 -12.52
CA LYS A 39 4.40 8.66 -13.90
C LYS A 39 5.90 8.99 -13.98
N ARG A 40 6.68 8.09 -14.56
CA ARG A 40 8.13 8.25 -14.64
C ARG A 40 8.52 9.31 -15.65
N SER A 41 9.27 10.35 -15.22
CA SER A 41 9.81 11.40 -16.09
C SER A 41 10.92 10.87 -17.00
N ALA A 42 11.19 11.58 -18.11
CA ALA A 42 12.21 11.21 -19.09
C ALA A 42 13.63 11.26 -18.55
N ILE A 43 13.89 12.22 -17.69
CA ILE A 43 15.20 12.49 -17.10
C ILE A 43 15.08 12.56 -15.57
N ASP A 44 16.14 12.22 -14.88
CA ASP A 44 16.23 12.45 -13.44
C ASP A 44 16.68 13.91 -13.13
N ARG A 45 16.79 14.24 -11.84
CA ARG A 45 17.23 15.57 -11.39
C ARG A 45 18.66 15.93 -11.82
N SER A 46 19.45 14.95 -12.26
CA SER A 46 20.82 15.14 -12.78
C SER A 46 20.88 15.19 -14.32
N GLY A 47 19.74 15.11 -15.02
CA GLY A 47 19.65 15.14 -16.47
C GLY A 47 19.92 13.79 -17.15
N VAL A 48 20.01 12.70 -16.40
CA VAL A 48 20.23 11.35 -16.93
C VAL A 48 18.91 10.72 -17.36
N LYS A 49 18.90 10.08 -18.54
CA LYS A 49 17.73 9.34 -19.04
C LYS A 49 17.32 8.23 -18.10
N ARG A 50 16.04 8.19 -17.72
CA ARG A 50 15.47 7.17 -16.84
C ARG A 50 14.96 5.98 -17.65
N PRO A 51 15.19 4.74 -17.20
CA PRO A 51 14.49 3.59 -17.77
C PRO A 51 12.98 3.72 -17.51
N TYR A 52 12.16 3.08 -18.35
CA TYR A 52 10.69 3.10 -18.26
C TYR A 52 10.07 4.51 -18.29
N PHE A 53 10.64 5.43 -19.08
CA PHE A 53 10.03 6.75 -19.31
C PHE A 53 8.57 6.63 -19.75
N GLY A 54 7.69 7.41 -19.14
CA GLY A 54 6.25 7.43 -19.43
C GLY A 54 5.45 6.27 -18.84
N TYR A 55 6.10 5.29 -18.21
CA TYR A 55 5.41 4.22 -17.50
C TYR A 55 4.93 4.69 -16.12
N TRP A 56 3.81 4.11 -15.68
CA TRP A 56 3.39 4.23 -14.29
C TRP A 56 4.22 3.31 -13.40
N ALA A 57 4.53 3.77 -12.19
CA ALA A 57 5.36 3.07 -11.21
C ALA A 57 4.76 3.25 -9.81
N LEU A 58 5.13 2.37 -8.89
CA LEU A 58 4.95 2.62 -7.46
C LEU A 58 5.88 3.78 -7.05
N PRO A 59 5.46 4.66 -6.12
CA PRO A 59 6.34 5.69 -5.57
C PRO A 59 7.48 5.05 -4.78
N GLY A 60 8.70 5.61 -4.94
CA GLY A 60 9.89 5.08 -4.30
C GLY A 60 11.19 5.62 -4.86
N GLY A 61 12.30 5.23 -4.23
CA GLY A 61 13.62 5.67 -4.63
C GLY A 61 14.74 5.12 -3.77
N PHE A 62 15.95 5.67 -3.95
CA PHE A 62 17.13 5.17 -3.27
C PHE A 62 17.23 5.65 -1.82
N VAL A 63 17.67 4.75 -0.95
CA VAL A 63 18.00 5.06 0.44
C VAL A 63 19.28 5.92 0.47
N ARG A 64 19.23 7.06 1.15
CA ARG A 64 20.36 7.96 1.32
C ARG A 64 21.23 7.51 2.50
N SER A 65 22.49 7.93 2.50
CA SER A 65 23.39 7.66 3.64
C SER A 65 22.78 8.22 4.94
N GLY A 66 22.73 7.39 5.97
CA GLY A 66 22.18 7.75 7.28
C GLY A 66 20.66 7.59 7.40
N GLU A 67 19.95 7.21 6.32
CA GLU A 67 18.52 6.91 6.38
C GLU A 67 18.26 5.42 6.68
N THR A 68 17.24 5.14 7.45
CA THR A 68 16.58 3.83 7.47
C THR A 68 15.68 3.68 6.24
N THR A 69 15.34 2.45 5.85
CA THR A 69 14.38 2.21 4.74
C THR A 69 13.01 2.82 5.01
N SER A 70 12.56 2.89 6.28
CA SER A 70 11.30 3.55 6.65
C SER A 70 11.36 5.07 6.49
N GLU A 71 12.49 5.70 6.77
CA GLU A 71 12.69 7.15 6.57
C GLU A 71 12.78 7.47 5.09
N ALA A 72 13.51 6.69 4.31
CA ALA A 72 13.58 6.83 2.87
C ALA A 72 12.19 6.73 2.22
N LEU A 73 11.37 5.73 2.60
CA LEU A 73 9.99 5.63 2.12
C LEU A 73 9.16 6.89 2.42
N LYS A 74 9.21 7.40 3.66
CA LYS A 74 8.46 8.59 4.05
C LYS A 74 8.87 9.82 3.25
N ARG A 75 10.17 9.97 3.02
CA ARG A 75 10.73 11.06 2.21
C ARG A 75 10.29 10.94 0.75
N GLU A 76 10.43 9.76 0.13
CA GLU A 76 10.05 9.56 -1.27
C GLU A 76 8.55 9.77 -1.49
N LEU A 77 7.69 9.27 -0.61
CA LEU A 77 6.25 9.52 -0.68
C LEU A 77 5.91 11.00 -0.55
N LEU A 78 6.61 11.74 0.32
CA LEU A 78 6.42 13.19 0.43
C LEU A 78 6.91 13.92 -0.82
N GLU A 79 8.09 13.58 -1.35
CA GLU A 79 8.71 14.22 -2.52
C GLU A 79 7.91 13.95 -3.81
N GLU A 80 7.43 12.71 -4.02
CA GLU A 80 6.80 12.30 -5.27
C GLU A 80 5.28 12.47 -5.31
N SER A 81 4.62 12.46 -4.15
CA SER A 81 3.15 12.51 -4.09
C SER A 81 2.58 13.49 -3.06
N GLY A 82 3.42 14.23 -2.34
CA GLY A 82 2.97 15.11 -1.26
C GLY A 82 2.39 14.36 -0.04
N LEU A 83 2.52 13.04 0.02
CA LEU A 83 1.99 12.21 1.10
C LEU A 83 2.91 12.24 2.33
N ASP A 84 2.54 13.02 3.34
CA ASP A 84 3.27 13.11 4.60
C ASP A 84 2.76 12.07 5.62
N LEU A 85 3.44 10.92 5.70
CA LEU A 85 3.08 9.85 6.63
C LEU A 85 3.31 10.24 8.10
N VAL A 86 4.28 11.12 8.38
CA VAL A 86 4.61 11.56 9.75
C VAL A 86 3.50 12.45 10.29
N LYS A 87 3.13 13.51 9.54
CA LYS A 87 2.06 14.43 9.90
C LYS A 87 0.72 13.70 10.06
N LYS A 88 0.47 12.70 9.23
CA LYS A 88 -0.76 11.90 9.25
C LYS A 88 -0.73 10.75 10.24
N LYS A 89 0.42 10.46 10.87
CA LYS A 89 0.63 9.33 11.81
C LYS A 89 0.28 7.98 11.18
N ILE A 90 0.57 7.82 9.90
CA ILE A 90 0.35 6.58 9.15
C ILE A 90 1.60 5.71 9.27
N ARG A 91 1.41 4.45 9.66
CA ARG A 91 2.49 3.47 9.81
C ARG A 91 2.56 2.59 8.55
N PRO A 92 3.70 2.53 7.86
CA PRO A 92 3.90 1.57 6.78
C PRO A 92 4.10 0.16 7.34
N TYR A 93 3.64 -0.84 6.59
CA TYR A 93 3.88 -2.25 6.84
C TYR A 93 4.96 -2.75 5.89
N GLN A 94 6.03 -3.36 6.41
CA GLN A 94 7.02 -3.99 5.56
C GLN A 94 6.39 -5.19 4.83
N LEU A 95 6.55 -5.22 3.50
CA LEU A 95 6.06 -6.31 2.68
C LEU A 95 7.13 -7.40 2.56
N LYS A 96 8.10 -7.19 1.69
CA LYS A 96 9.28 -8.05 1.53
C LYS A 96 10.39 -7.32 0.78
N VAL A 97 11.55 -7.97 0.68
CA VAL A 97 12.68 -7.50 -0.12
C VAL A 97 12.63 -8.11 -1.52
N TYR A 98 12.83 -7.30 -2.54
CA TYR A 98 12.94 -7.68 -3.94
C TYR A 98 14.40 -7.52 -4.37
N SER A 99 15.03 -8.62 -4.74
CA SER A 99 16.48 -8.68 -4.98
C SER A 99 16.87 -9.41 -6.26
N ASP A 100 15.92 -9.64 -7.20
CA ASP A 100 16.28 -10.19 -8.51
C ASP A 100 17.34 -9.30 -9.15
N PRO A 101 18.48 -9.84 -9.60
CA PRO A 101 19.56 -9.04 -10.19
C PRO A 101 19.14 -8.20 -11.40
N TYR A 102 18.03 -8.54 -12.03
CA TYR A 102 17.57 -7.92 -13.27
C TYR A 102 16.25 -7.14 -13.12
N ARG A 103 15.78 -6.96 -11.87
CA ARG A 103 14.49 -6.30 -11.60
C ARG A 103 14.35 -4.89 -12.16
N ASP A 104 15.46 -4.17 -12.33
CA ASP A 104 15.52 -2.80 -12.83
C ASP A 104 15.89 -2.68 -14.32
N SER A 105 16.03 -3.82 -15.01
CA SER A 105 16.54 -3.86 -16.37
C SER A 105 15.40 -3.85 -17.40
N PHE A 106 15.34 -2.78 -18.21
CA PHE A 106 14.46 -2.70 -19.36
C PHE A 106 15.07 -3.46 -20.55
N ASN A 107 14.38 -4.47 -21.07
CA ASN A 107 14.84 -5.30 -22.21
C ASN A 107 16.18 -6.02 -21.96
N PHE A 108 16.43 -6.48 -20.74
CA PHE A 108 17.66 -7.15 -20.41
C PHE A 108 17.74 -8.56 -21.02
N ASP A 109 18.81 -8.82 -21.74
CA ASP A 109 19.20 -10.18 -22.16
C ASP A 109 19.82 -10.93 -20.96
N LYS A 110 19.03 -11.79 -20.32
CA LYS A 110 19.44 -12.58 -19.15
C LYS A 110 20.67 -13.46 -19.39
N THR A 111 21.11 -13.63 -20.65
CA THR A 111 22.29 -14.42 -21.01
C THR A 111 23.59 -13.60 -20.92
N LYS A 112 23.49 -12.28 -20.79
CA LYS A 112 24.63 -11.37 -20.74
C LYS A 112 24.64 -10.60 -19.43
N LEU A 113 25.43 -11.06 -18.45
CA LEU A 113 25.77 -10.28 -17.27
C LEU A 113 26.69 -9.10 -17.70
N PRO A 114 26.25 -7.84 -17.64
CA PRO A 114 27.16 -6.73 -17.85
C PRO A 114 28.14 -6.69 -16.66
N GLY A 115 29.44 -6.67 -16.94
CA GLY A 115 30.46 -6.61 -15.88
C GLY A 115 30.37 -5.38 -14.95
N ASN A 116 29.48 -4.43 -15.24
CA ASN A 116 29.20 -3.21 -14.47
C ASN A 116 27.73 -3.09 -14.07
N HIS A 117 26.93 -4.18 -14.09
CA HIS A 117 25.55 -4.13 -13.64
C HIS A 117 25.49 -3.80 -12.13
N LYS A 118 24.86 -2.67 -11.80
CA LYS A 118 24.58 -2.28 -10.41
C LYS A 118 23.24 -2.89 -10.01
N GLN A 119 23.27 -4.01 -9.31
CA GLN A 119 22.07 -4.61 -8.76
C GLN A 119 21.36 -3.62 -7.82
N VAL A 120 20.06 -3.50 -7.96
CA VAL A 120 19.20 -2.74 -7.06
C VAL A 120 18.40 -3.71 -6.21
N ILE A 121 18.48 -3.57 -4.90
CA ILE A 121 17.63 -4.29 -3.94
C ILE A 121 16.58 -3.31 -3.43
N SER A 122 15.30 -3.67 -3.47
CA SER A 122 14.24 -2.83 -2.92
C SER A 122 13.58 -3.47 -1.72
N ASN A 123 13.43 -2.68 -0.65
CA ASN A 123 12.58 -3.02 0.48
C ASN A 123 11.20 -2.41 0.26
N ALA A 124 10.21 -3.24 -0.07
CA ALA A 124 8.85 -2.80 -0.35
C ALA A 124 8.00 -2.71 0.91
N PHE A 125 7.07 -1.74 0.91
CA PHE A 125 6.14 -1.48 1.99
C PHE A 125 4.71 -1.37 1.47
N VAL A 126 3.75 -1.75 2.32
CA VAL A 126 2.32 -1.46 2.15
C VAL A 126 1.96 -0.27 3.02
N VAL A 127 1.27 0.71 2.44
CA VAL A 127 0.77 1.90 3.13
C VAL A 127 -0.73 1.99 2.91
N LEU A 128 -1.49 2.13 4.00
CA LEU A 128 -2.95 2.18 3.98
C LEU A 128 -3.41 3.57 4.40
N LEU A 129 -4.22 4.20 3.55
CA LEU A 129 -4.71 5.55 3.78
C LEU A 129 -6.16 5.54 4.25
N PRO A 130 -6.49 6.28 5.32
CA PRO A 130 -7.86 6.51 5.72
C PRO A 130 -8.70 7.15 4.59
N ARG A 131 -10.00 6.86 4.55
CA ARG A 131 -10.92 7.36 3.51
C ARG A 131 -10.99 8.88 3.40
N SER A 132 -10.83 9.59 4.52
CA SER A 132 -10.80 11.06 4.54
C SER A 132 -9.53 11.65 3.92
N TYR A 133 -8.53 10.81 3.63
CA TYR A 133 -7.32 11.26 3.01
C TYR A 133 -7.56 11.48 1.52
N ASN A 134 -7.72 12.74 1.13
CA ASN A 134 -7.74 13.17 -0.27
C ASN A 134 -6.41 13.88 -0.56
N PRO A 135 -5.43 13.20 -1.16
CA PRO A 135 -4.14 13.82 -1.44
C PRO A 135 -4.35 14.95 -2.45
N ILE A 136 -3.94 16.16 -2.08
CA ILE A 136 -3.79 17.26 -3.02
C ILE A 136 -2.38 17.12 -3.57
N PHE A 137 -2.26 16.61 -4.78
CA PHE A 137 -0.98 16.58 -5.49
C PHE A 137 -0.59 18.03 -5.80
N GLY A 138 0.58 18.46 -5.34
CA GLY A 138 1.12 19.79 -5.63
C GLY A 138 1.48 19.91 -7.12
N SER A 139 1.79 21.13 -7.58
CA SER A 139 2.18 21.42 -8.98
C SER A 139 3.38 20.60 -9.45
N ASP A 140 4.27 20.21 -8.53
CA ASP A 140 5.47 19.41 -8.82
C ASP A 140 5.20 17.90 -8.79
N ALA A 141 4.03 17.48 -8.24
CA ALA A 141 3.54 16.11 -8.19
C ALA A 141 2.41 15.86 -9.21
N SER A 142 2.40 16.59 -10.33
CA SER A 142 1.41 16.48 -11.42
C SER A 142 1.28 15.07 -12.00
N ASP A 143 2.26 14.22 -11.74
CA ASP A 143 2.36 12.88 -12.28
C ASP A 143 2.00 11.78 -11.26
N ALA A 144 1.40 12.12 -10.10
CA ALA A 144 0.91 11.16 -9.12
C ALA A 144 -0.61 11.04 -9.17
N GLN A 145 -1.15 9.81 -9.24
CA GLN A 145 -2.58 9.56 -9.37
C GLN A 145 -2.99 8.24 -8.73
N PHE A 146 -4.23 8.19 -8.21
CA PHE A 146 -4.86 6.94 -7.79
C PHE A 146 -5.54 6.23 -8.97
N PHE A 147 -5.27 4.94 -9.09
CA PHE A 147 -5.88 4.03 -10.05
C PHE A 147 -6.64 2.94 -9.34
N LYS A 148 -7.82 2.56 -9.85
CA LYS A 148 -8.51 1.37 -9.38
C LYS A 148 -7.60 0.16 -9.55
N VAL A 149 -7.34 -0.57 -8.49
CA VAL A 149 -6.48 -1.77 -8.54
C VAL A 149 -6.96 -2.75 -9.60
N LYS A 150 -8.27 -2.94 -9.72
CA LYS A 150 -8.88 -3.79 -10.76
C LYS A 150 -8.47 -3.38 -12.18
N ASP A 151 -8.38 -2.08 -12.46
CA ASP A 151 -7.99 -1.60 -13.79
C ASP A 151 -6.50 -1.80 -14.06
N VAL A 152 -5.65 -1.64 -13.04
CA VAL A 152 -4.22 -1.95 -13.14
C VAL A 152 -4.01 -3.44 -13.42
N LEU A 153 -4.66 -4.34 -12.66
CA LEU A 153 -4.56 -5.78 -12.86
C LEU A 153 -5.08 -6.23 -14.23
N ASN A 154 -6.13 -5.59 -14.74
CA ASN A 154 -6.72 -5.86 -16.05
C ASN A 154 -5.99 -5.14 -17.20
N LYS A 155 -4.83 -4.55 -16.94
CA LYS A 155 -3.99 -3.86 -17.96
C LYS A 155 -4.72 -2.72 -18.69
N LYS A 156 -5.63 -2.02 -17.99
CA LYS A 156 -6.40 -0.88 -18.51
C LYS A 156 -5.70 0.47 -18.28
N ILE A 157 -4.44 0.45 -17.88
CA ILE A 157 -3.60 1.63 -17.74
C ILE A 157 -2.72 1.81 -18.98
N GLU A 158 -2.23 3.03 -19.19
CA GLU A 158 -1.24 3.33 -20.22
C GLU A 158 -0.04 2.38 -20.10
N ASN A 159 0.51 1.94 -21.24
CA ASN A 159 1.56 0.92 -21.34
C ASN A 159 1.19 -0.49 -20.80
N LYS A 160 -0.04 -0.72 -20.31
CA LYS A 160 -0.61 -2.01 -19.87
C LYS A 160 0.12 -2.69 -18.71
N VAL A 161 1.29 -2.22 -18.31
CA VAL A 161 2.10 -2.76 -17.20
C VAL A 161 2.77 -1.61 -16.44
N LEU A 162 3.10 -1.84 -15.19
CA LEU A 162 3.91 -0.92 -14.39
C LEU A 162 5.40 -1.07 -14.76
N ALA A 163 6.19 -0.05 -14.44
CA ALA A 163 7.64 -0.10 -14.57
C ALA A 163 8.23 -1.20 -13.66
N PHE A 164 9.40 -1.71 -14.03
CA PHE A 164 10.16 -2.69 -13.25
C PHE A 164 9.34 -3.96 -12.94
N ASP A 165 9.53 -4.50 -11.74
CA ASP A 165 8.78 -5.60 -11.14
C ASP A 165 7.58 -5.13 -10.28
N HIS A 166 7.12 -3.87 -10.46
CA HIS A 166 6.07 -3.26 -9.64
C HIS A 166 4.71 -3.95 -9.79
N ASN A 167 4.45 -4.64 -10.92
CA ASN A 167 3.25 -5.49 -11.02
C ASN A 167 3.28 -6.64 -10.01
N ASP A 168 4.44 -7.23 -9.77
CA ASP A 168 4.57 -8.34 -8.82
C ASP A 168 4.53 -7.83 -7.38
N MET A 169 5.13 -6.65 -7.10
CA MET A 169 4.97 -5.98 -5.81
C MET A 169 3.49 -5.70 -5.49
N LEU A 170 2.73 -5.21 -6.48
CA LEU A 170 1.28 -4.97 -6.30
C LEU A 170 0.52 -6.26 -6.00
N LYS A 171 0.78 -7.36 -6.73
CA LYS A 171 0.16 -8.67 -6.46
C LYS A 171 0.49 -9.18 -5.06
N ASP A 172 1.76 -9.12 -4.68
CA ASP A 172 2.22 -9.56 -3.35
C ASP A 172 1.57 -8.74 -2.22
N ALA A 173 1.43 -7.41 -2.42
CA ALA A 173 0.75 -6.54 -1.49
C ALA A 173 -0.75 -6.88 -1.35
N LEU A 174 -1.41 -7.25 -2.46
CA LEU A 174 -2.79 -7.71 -2.41
C LEU A 174 -2.94 -9.06 -1.71
N MET A 175 -2.02 -10.00 -1.93
CA MET A 175 -1.98 -11.26 -1.20
C MET A 175 -1.77 -11.03 0.30
N TYR A 176 -0.85 -10.13 0.66
CA TYR A 176 -0.63 -9.71 2.04
C TYR A 176 -1.91 -9.14 2.68
N LEU A 177 -2.61 -8.22 1.99
CA LEU A 177 -3.87 -7.67 2.50
C LEU A 177 -4.95 -8.74 2.64
N ASN A 178 -5.12 -9.61 1.63
CA ASN A 178 -6.10 -10.69 1.66
C ASN A 178 -5.89 -11.61 2.87
N GLU A 179 -4.65 -11.98 3.13
CA GLU A 179 -4.28 -12.78 4.29
C GLU A 179 -4.56 -12.05 5.61
N LYS A 180 -4.09 -10.80 5.74
CA LYS A 180 -4.25 -9.99 6.96
C LYS A 180 -5.71 -9.69 7.30
N LEU A 181 -6.59 -9.53 6.31
CA LEU A 181 -8.02 -9.33 6.52
C LEU A 181 -8.68 -10.48 7.29
N MET A 182 -8.16 -11.69 7.16
CA MET A 182 -8.77 -12.86 7.81
C MET A 182 -8.58 -12.89 9.33
N TYR A 183 -7.49 -12.32 9.84
CA TYR A 183 -7.16 -12.47 11.27
C TYR A 183 -6.69 -11.18 11.96
N SER A 184 -6.68 -10.05 11.27
CA SER A 184 -6.18 -8.80 11.84
C SER A 184 -7.11 -7.61 11.63
N THR A 185 -6.86 -6.55 12.39
CA THR A 185 -7.60 -5.30 12.31
C THR A 185 -7.16 -4.39 11.16
N ILE A 186 -6.39 -4.89 10.20
CA ILE A 186 -5.79 -4.09 9.11
C ILE A 186 -6.83 -3.31 8.29
N ALA A 187 -8.05 -3.85 8.14
CA ALA A 187 -9.15 -3.17 7.47
C ALA A 187 -9.50 -1.81 8.11
N LEU A 188 -9.24 -1.66 9.41
CA LEU A 188 -9.52 -0.41 10.14
C LEU A 188 -8.55 0.71 9.79
N ASP A 189 -7.38 0.40 9.21
CA ASP A 189 -6.41 1.41 8.78
C ASP A 189 -6.84 2.14 7.51
N PHE A 190 -7.84 1.60 6.79
CA PHE A 190 -8.57 2.31 5.73
C PHE A 190 -9.70 3.21 6.25
N CYS A 191 -10.02 3.11 7.52
CA CYS A 191 -11.13 3.85 8.11
C CYS A 191 -10.65 5.13 8.80
N ASP A 192 -11.52 6.13 8.85
CA ASP A 192 -11.32 7.30 9.70
C ASP A 192 -11.47 6.93 11.18
N LYS A 193 -11.16 7.86 12.07
CA LYS A 193 -11.33 7.67 13.52
C LYS A 193 -12.72 7.14 13.90
N TYR A 194 -13.76 7.65 13.24
CA TYR A 194 -15.13 7.18 13.37
C TYR A 194 -15.62 6.67 12.02
N PHE A 195 -16.18 5.48 12.00
CA PHE A 195 -16.58 4.76 10.80
C PHE A 195 -17.89 3.99 10.99
N THR A 196 -18.50 3.58 9.91
CA THR A 196 -19.65 2.67 9.91
C THR A 196 -19.20 1.24 9.64
N VAL A 197 -20.03 0.25 9.97
CA VAL A 197 -19.76 -1.15 9.58
C VAL A 197 -19.67 -1.29 8.05
N SER A 198 -20.43 -0.49 7.32
CA SER A 198 -20.37 -0.49 5.85
C SER A 198 -19.02 -0.03 5.32
N ASP A 199 -18.35 0.92 5.98
CA ASP A 199 -17.02 1.35 5.57
C ASP A 199 -16.01 0.19 5.63
N ILE A 200 -16.03 -0.59 6.72
CA ILE A 200 -15.17 -1.78 6.84
C ILE A 200 -15.58 -2.84 5.82
N ARG A 201 -16.89 -3.10 5.67
CA ARG A 201 -17.41 -4.08 4.73
C ARG A 201 -16.94 -3.82 3.30
N TYR A 202 -16.89 -2.55 2.87
CA TYR A 202 -16.40 -2.20 1.54
C TYR A 202 -14.92 -2.54 1.36
N VAL A 203 -14.09 -2.43 2.40
CA VAL A 203 -12.69 -2.88 2.33
C VAL A 203 -12.63 -4.39 2.05
N TYR A 204 -13.36 -5.19 2.81
CA TYR A 204 -13.43 -6.64 2.62
C TYR A 204 -14.00 -7.01 1.24
N GLN A 205 -15.13 -6.39 0.84
CA GLN A 205 -15.76 -6.63 -0.45
C GLN A 205 -14.80 -6.31 -1.60
N SER A 206 -14.14 -5.15 -1.55
CA SER A 206 -13.27 -4.69 -2.63
C SER A 206 -12.03 -5.57 -2.78
N ILE A 207 -11.42 -6.00 -1.67
CA ILE A 207 -10.22 -6.83 -1.72
C ILE A 207 -10.57 -8.28 -2.10
N TRP A 208 -11.55 -8.89 -1.45
CA TRP A 208 -11.91 -10.28 -1.74
C TRP A 208 -12.44 -10.49 -3.16
N SER A 209 -13.15 -9.50 -3.72
CA SER A 209 -13.63 -9.58 -5.11
C SER A 209 -12.51 -9.53 -6.16
N LEU A 210 -11.29 -9.14 -5.81
CA LEU A 210 -10.13 -9.24 -6.70
C LEU A 210 -9.64 -10.68 -6.86
N PHE A 211 -9.89 -11.53 -5.87
CA PHE A 211 -9.51 -12.96 -5.89
C PHE A 211 -10.66 -13.86 -6.36
N ASP A 212 -11.89 -13.48 -6.07
CA ASP A 212 -13.08 -14.17 -6.54
C ASP A 212 -14.21 -13.16 -6.79
N SER A 213 -14.51 -12.89 -8.05
CA SER A 213 -15.50 -11.88 -8.47
C SER A 213 -16.94 -12.18 -8.03
N GLU A 214 -17.24 -13.44 -7.65
CA GLU A 214 -18.56 -13.86 -7.17
C GLU A 214 -18.76 -13.62 -5.68
N ILE A 215 -17.72 -13.23 -4.95
CA ILE A 215 -17.81 -12.95 -3.52
C ILE A 215 -18.72 -11.75 -3.27
N PHE A 216 -19.75 -11.97 -2.45
CA PHE A 216 -20.61 -10.91 -1.93
C PHE A 216 -20.60 -10.93 -0.39
N VAL A 217 -20.11 -9.85 0.21
CA VAL A 217 -20.07 -9.68 1.66
C VAL A 217 -21.39 -9.07 2.14
N GLU A 218 -22.31 -9.94 2.57
CA GLU A 218 -23.61 -9.53 3.09
C GLU A 218 -23.45 -8.76 4.41
N LEU A 219 -24.15 -7.61 4.54
CA LEU A 219 -23.94 -6.66 5.63
C LEU A 219 -24.29 -7.22 7.00
N GLY A 220 -25.43 -7.91 7.14
CA GLY A 220 -25.91 -8.39 8.44
C GLY A 220 -24.99 -9.46 9.03
N ASN A 221 -24.60 -10.45 8.23
CA ASN A 221 -23.67 -11.50 8.64
C ASN A 221 -22.26 -10.92 8.94
N PHE A 222 -21.81 -9.98 8.13
CA PHE A 222 -20.54 -9.31 8.33
C PHE A 222 -20.54 -8.52 9.64
N GLN A 223 -21.58 -7.72 9.87
CA GLN A 223 -21.74 -6.94 11.11
C GLN A 223 -21.73 -7.83 12.33
N ASN A 224 -22.46 -8.95 12.32
CA ASN A 224 -22.49 -9.89 13.44
C ASN A 224 -21.12 -10.50 13.74
N LYS A 225 -20.27 -10.70 12.74
CA LYS A 225 -18.92 -11.24 12.93
C LYS A 225 -17.92 -10.18 13.39
N ILE A 226 -17.89 -9.02 12.73
CA ILE A 226 -16.86 -8.01 12.97
C ILE A 226 -17.02 -7.31 14.33
N LEU A 227 -18.26 -7.04 14.76
CA LEU A 227 -18.54 -6.38 16.03
C LEU A 227 -18.38 -7.30 17.25
N LYS A 228 -18.26 -8.61 17.05
CA LYS A 228 -18.00 -9.58 18.14
C LYS A 228 -16.51 -9.88 18.34
N GLN A 229 -15.63 -9.32 17.50
CA GLN A 229 -14.19 -9.51 17.62
C GLN A 229 -13.66 -8.90 18.92
N LYS A 230 -12.81 -9.66 19.61
CA LYS A 230 -12.25 -9.29 20.91
C LYS A 230 -10.72 -9.34 20.87
N ASP A 231 -10.09 -8.64 21.78
CA ASP A 231 -8.67 -8.78 22.07
C ASP A 231 -8.41 -9.98 23.03
N GLU A 232 -7.15 -10.21 23.34
CA GLU A 232 -6.71 -11.27 24.25
C GLU A 232 -7.28 -11.15 25.68
N ASN A 233 -7.68 -9.94 26.08
CA ASN A 233 -8.28 -9.65 27.38
C ASN A 233 -9.82 -9.73 27.35
N GLY A 234 -10.42 -10.12 26.22
CA GLY A 234 -11.86 -10.21 26.04
C GLY A 234 -12.58 -8.88 25.75
N ASN A 235 -11.86 -7.77 25.58
CA ASN A 235 -12.44 -6.48 25.23
C ASN A 235 -12.79 -6.43 23.74
N LEU A 236 -13.90 -5.76 23.41
CA LEU A 236 -14.28 -5.56 22.01
C LEU A 236 -13.22 -4.72 21.27
N LEU A 237 -12.86 -5.13 20.05
CA LEU A 237 -11.93 -4.40 19.18
C LEU A 237 -12.58 -3.13 18.60
N ILE A 238 -13.91 -3.17 18.42
CA ILE A 238 -14.72 -2.11 17.83
C ILE A 238 -15.89 -1.82 18.76
N SER A 239 -16.02 -0.57 19.17
CA SER A 239 -17.12 -0.11 20.05
C SER A 239 -17.93 0.99 19.38
N SER A 240 -19.21 1.09 19.75
CA SER A 240 -20.06 2.17 19.25
C SER A 240 -19.64 3.51 19.85
N VAL A 241 -19.67 4.57 19.04
CA VAL A 241 -19.52 5.93 19.52
C VAL A 241 -20.69 6.27 20.45
N PRO A 242 -20.48 6.87 21.65
CA PRO A 242 -21.55 7.32 22.53
C PRO A 242 -22.56 8.22 21.83
N ALA A 243 -23.83 8.14 22.23
CA ALA A 243 -24.92 8.84 21.54
C ALA A 243 -24.74 10.37 21.49
N ASP A 244 -24.17 10.96 22.56
CA ASP A 244 -23.84 12.38 22.67
C ASP A 244 -22.74 12.86 21.72
N LYS A 245 -21.94 11.91 21.18
CA LYS A 245 -20.81 12.16 20.26
C LYS A 245 -21.06 11.66 18.84
N GLN A 246 -22.24 11.09 18.59
CA GLN A 246 -22.60 10.67 17.24
C GLN A 246 -22.94 11.90 16.39
N GLN A 247 -22.06 12.26 15.45
CA GLN A 247 -22.37 13.28 14.47
C GLN A 247 -23.24 12.69 13.37
N PRO A 248 -24.40 13.31 13.03
CA PRO A 248 -25.20 12.85 11.92
C PRO A 248 -24.38 12.99 10.63
N ARG A 249 -24.05 11.86 9.97
CA ARG A 249 -23.54 11.92 8.60
C ARG A 249 -24.64 12.50 7.71
N LYS A 250 -24.30 13.49 6.87
CA LYS A 250 -25.20 13.94 5.80
C LYS A 250 -25.51 12.73 4.93
N GLN A 251 -26.78 12.28 4.96
CA GLN A 251 -27.24 11.18 4.11
C GLN A 251 -27.87 11.74 2.84
N SER A 252 -27.54 11.13 1.71
CA SER A 252 -28.21 11.33 0.43
C SER A 252 -29.45 10.44 0.25
N GLY A 253 -30.11 9.99 1.35
CA GLY A 253 -31.23 9.06 1.27
C GLY A 253 -32.19 9.09 2.48
N LYS A 254 -33.41 8.53 2.29
CA LYS A 254 -34.40 8.33 3.34
C LYS A 254 -33.98 7.18 4.26
N GLY A 255 -33.64 7.45 5.52
CA GLY A 255 -33.31 6.43 6.51
C GLY A 255 -32.67 7.02 7.78
N ALA A 256 -32.63 6.24 8.87
CA ALA A 256 -31.93 6.64 10.08
C ALA A 256 -30.41 6.73 9.82
N PRO A 257 -29.69 7.69 10.44
CA PRO A 257 -28.25 7.81 10.32
C PRO A 257 -27.53 6.50 10.69
N ALA A 258 -26.53 6.12 9.90
CA ALA A 258 -25.76 4.90 10.19
C ALA A 258 -24.99 5.07 11.50
N LYS A 259 -25.06 4.08 12.38
CA LYS A 259 -24.37 4.04 13.66
C LYS A 259 -22.87 4.13 13.44
N LEU A 260 -22.18 5.01 14.19
CA LEU A 260 -20.76 5.18 14.16
C LEU A 260 -20.07 4.32 15.21
N PHE A 261 -18.90 3.85 14.82
CA PHE A 261 -18.01 3.02 15.62
C PHE A 261 -16.60 3.59 15.63
N TYR A 262 -15.78 3.11 16.54
CA TYR A 262 -14.35 3.43 16.62
C TYR A 262 -13.56 2.19 17.05
N LYS A 263 -12.25 2.16 16.74
CA LYS A 263 -11.34 1.14 17.24
C LYS A 263 -11.11 1.35 18.74
N SER A 264 -11.59 0.43 19.57
CA SER A 264 -11.58 0.55 21.04
C SER A 264 -10.42 -0.19 21.72
N SER A 265 -9.73 -1.08 20.98
CA SER A 265 -8.54 -1.77 21.47
C SER A 265 -7.33 -1.53 20.58
N LYS A 266 -6.12 -1.56 21.15
CA LYS A 266 -4.85 -1.49 20.41
C LYS A 266 -4.46 -2.83 19.78
N ALA A 267 -5.17 -3.92 20.09
CA ALA A 267 -4.90 -5.22 19.51
C ALA A 267 -4.96 -5.19 17.99
N VAL A 268 -4.09 -5.95 17.36
CA VAL A 268 -3.97 -6.05 15.91
C VAL A 268 -4.59 -7.34 15.37
N ASN A 269 -4.80 -8.35 16.20
CA ASN A 269 -5.37 -9.64 15.80
C ASN A 269 -6.81 -9.81 16.29
N PHE A 270 -7.59 -10.55 15.51
CA PHE A 270 -8.95 -10.96 15.86
C PHE A 270 -8.95 -12.17 16.79
N SER A 271 -10.00 -12.29 17.61
CA SER A 271 -10.26 -13.49 18.40
C SER A 271 -10.72 -14.68 17.53
N HIS A 272 -11.35 -14.39 16.40
CA HIS A 272 -11.87 -15.39 15.46
C HIS A 272 -11.60 -14.97 14.01
N THR A 273 -11.24 -15.95 13.18
CA THR A 273 -10.93 -15.71 11.78
C THR A 273 -12.14 -15.19 11.00
N MET A 274 -11.92 -14.14 10.21
CA MET A 274 -12.88 -13.60 9.26
C MET A 274 -12.64 -14.28 7.91
N LEU A 275 -13.41 -15.30 7.57
CA LEU A 275 -13.31 -15.99 6.28
C LEU A 275 -14.18 -15.33 5.21
N PRO A 276 -13.74 -15.34 3.93
CA PRO A 276 -14.61 -14.99 2.82
C PRO A 276 -15.90 -15.79 2.85
N PRO A 277 -17.05 -15.22 2.41
CA PRO A 277 -18.28 -15.96 2.28
C PRO A 277 -18.08 -17.17 1.36
N LYS A 278 -18.68 -18.32 1.72
CA LYS A 278 -18.72 -19.47 0.82
C LYS A 278 -19.57 -19.13 -0.40
N LYS A 279 -19.21 -19.67 -1.56
CA LYS A 279 -20.06 -19.64 -2.76
C LYS A 279 -21.41 -20.26 -2.42
N ARG A 280 -22.48 -19.63 -2.86
CA ARG A 280 -23.85 -20.19 -2.79
C ARG A 280 -24.05 -21.19 -3.89
#